data_d69ffca9b3962f25e3b46340c82116f1
#
_entry.id   d69ffca9b3962f25e3b46340c82116f1
#
_cell.length_a   1.000
_cell.length_b   1.000
_cell.length_c   1.000
_cell.angle_alpha   90.00
_cell.angle_beta   90.00
_cell.angle_gamma   90.00
#
_symmetry.space_group_name_H-M   'P 1'
#
loop_
_entity.id
_entity.type
_entity.pdbx_description
1 polymer ?
#
loop_
_entity_poly.entity_id
_entity_poly.type
_entity_poly.pdbx_seq_one_letter_code
_entity_poly.pdbx_strand_id
1 'polypeptide(L)'
;GDISQLFNANPALTYIWMQSNAFSGTIPNFTSNPSIYYVNLQYNQLSGSIPGFKNLNNLRFLYLQNNNLTGISEPDSLPNLHTYQAPNNQITGQIPDFTGCPQLRSLTLRNNQLTSYKVGAFAKLYRINFIDLKFNNLTQTDLDNILIDLHSNWKDVKRGGVSINLKNQINNNAIIRPTEAGYA
;
A
#
# COMPACT_ATOMS: atom_id res chain seq x y z
N GLY A 1 19.18 6.96 13.64
CA GLY A 1 18.74 8.33 13.97
C GLY A 1 17.39 8.67 13.36
N ASP A 2 16.74 9.71 13.82
CA ASP A 2 15.43 10.18 13.37
C ASP A 2 15.52 10.80 11.96
N ILE A 3 14.65 10.37 11.03
CA ILE A 3 14.65 10.88 9.66
C ILE A 3 13.59 11.96 9.41
N SER A 4 12.74 12.28 10.36
CA SER A 4 11.58 13.15 10.16
C SER A 4 11.94 14.57 9.63
N GLN A 5 13.18 15.01 9.81
CA GLN A 5 13.68 16.32 9.40
C GLN A 5 14.78 16.29 8.33
N LEU A 6 15.15 15.12 7.82
CA LEU A 6 16.36 14.99 6.97
C LEU A 6 16.20 15.54 5.55
N PHE A 7 14.99 15.71 5.03
CA PHE A 7 14.76 15.92 3.60
C PHE A 7 14.37 17.35 3.21
N ASN A 8 14.44 18.31 4.14
CA ASN A 8 13.95 19.67 3.92
C ASN A 8 14.84 20.55 3.01
N ALA A 9 16.06 20.12 2.67
CA ALA A 9 17.07 20.98 2.06
C ALA A 9 17.34 20.74 0.57
N ASN A 10 16.75 19.72 -0.07
CA ASN A 10 17.09 19.37 -1.46
C ASN A 10 15.85 19.11 -2.33
N PRO A 11 15.30 20.14 -3.01
CA PRO A 11 14.14 19.99 -3.88
C PRO A 11 14.39 19.15 -5.14
N ALA A 12 15.66 18.96 -5.53
CA ALA A 12 16.04 18.13 -6.67
C ALA A 12 16.22 16.63 -6.31
N LEU A 13 15.99 16.25 -5.05
CA LEU A 13 16.11 14.87 -4.61
C LEU A 13 15.13 13.98 -5.37
N THR A 14 15.65 12.93 -6.00
CA THR A 14 14.88 12.01 -6.84
C THR A 14 14.83 10.60 -6.26
N TYR A 15 15.90 10.14 -5.63
CA TYR A 15 16.03 8.80 -5.09
C TYR A 15 16.41 8.82 -3.61
N ILE A 16 15.71 8.01 -2.80
CA ILE A 16 16.02 7.76 -1.39
C ILE A 16 16.33 6.28 -1.22
N TRP A 17 17.59 5.98 -0.95
CA TRP A 17 18.12 4.63 -0.71
C TRP A 17 18.64 4.56 0.72
N MET A 18 17.79 4.19 1.68
CA MET A 18 18.13 4.19 3.11
C MET A 18 17.74 2.87 3.77
N GLN A 19 17.61 1.81 2.99
CA GLN A 19 17.25 0.49 3.50
C GLN A 19 18.34 -0.12 4.39
N SER A 20 17.93 -1.08 5.23
CA SER A 20 18.83 -1.89 6.08
C SER A 20 19.71 -1.05 7.00
N ASN A 21 19.08 -0.15 7.75
CA ASN A 21 19.70 0.72 8.75
C ASN A 21 18.93 0.69 10.08
N ALA A 22 19.31 1.53 11.02
CA ALA A 22 18.64 1.76 12.30
C ALA A 22 17.95 3.15 12.33
N PHE A 23 17.37 3.58 11.22
CA PHE A 23 16.64 4.85 11.18
C PHE A 23 15.30 4.72 11.91
N SER A 24 14.97 5.75 12.69
CA SER A 24 13.76 5.85 13.50
C SER A 24 12.98 7.13 13.16
N GLY A 25 11.92 7.41 13.91
CA GLY A 25 11.03 8.54 13.69
C GLY A 25 9.93 8.22 12.69
N THR A 26 9.23 9.24 12.23
CA THR A 26 8.14 9.12 11.27
C THR A 26 8.61 9.37 9.84
N ILE A 27 7.91 8.79 8.87
CA ILE A 27 8.16 9.06 7.45
C ILE A 27 7.68 10.50 7.15
N PRO A 28 8.54 11.39 6.64
CA PRO A 28 8.11 12.73 6.26
C PRO A 28 7.26 12.75 5.00
N ASN A 29 6.46 13.79 4.82
CA ASN A 29 5.62 13.98 3.62
C ASN A 29 6.39 14.31 2.33
N PHE A 30 7.68 14.61 2.45
CA PHE A 30 8.55 15.03 1.33
C PHE A 30 8.02 16.25 0.54
N THR A 31 7.26 17.12 1.16
CA THR A 31 6.66 18.30 0.50
C THR A 31 7.67 19.23 -0.17
N SER A 32 8.89 19.27 0.35
CA SER A 32 10.02 20.04 -0.22
C SER A 32 10.79 19.27 -1.33
N ASN A 33 10.36 18.06 -1.68
CA ASN A 33 11.07 17.19 -2.61
C ASN A 33 10.14 16.64 -3.71
N PRO A 34 9.49 17.49 -4.52
CA PRO A 34 8.46 17.09 -5.49
C PRO A 34 8.98 16.21 -6.63
N SER A 35 10.31 16.16 -6.80
CA SER A 35 10.97 15.35 -7.82
C SER A 35 11.19 13.89 -7.41
N ILE A 36 10.83 13.49 -6.20
CA ILE A 36 11.03 12.11 -5.74
C ILE A 36 10.31 11.12 -6.64
N TYR A 37 11.10 10.15 -7.10
CA TYR A 37 10.69 9.05 -7.96
C TYR A 37 10.74 7.69 -7.25
N TYR A 38 11.71 7.50 -6.35
CA TYR A 38 11.99 6.25 -5.69
C TYR A 38 12.26 6.45 -4.20
N VAL A 39 11.55 5.70 -3.34
CA VAL A 39 11.75 5.71 -1.89
C VAL A 39 11.93 4.27 -1.41
N ASN A 40 13.08 3.96 -0.84
CA ASN A 40 13.37 2.69 -0.20
C ASN A 40 13.86 2.91 1.24
N LEU A 41 12.96 2.66 2.19
CA LEU A 41 13.18 2.79 3.64
C LEU A 41 13.00 1.44 4.36
N GLN A 42 12.99 0.33 3.62
CA GLN A 42 12.79 -1.01 4.20
C GLN A 42 13.87 -1.39 5.21
N TYR A 43 13.53 -2.30 6.14
CA TYR A 43 14.45 -2.78 7.17
C TYR A 43 15.05 -1.64 8.01
N ASN A 44 14.18 -0.87 8.67
CA ASN A 44 14.51 0.19 9.60
C ASN A 44 13.64 0.09 10.87
N GLN A 45 13.62 1.13 11.69
CA GLN A 45 12.81 1.24 12.92
C GLN A 45 11.80 2.38 12.83
N LEU A 46 11.32 2.69 11.61
CA LEU A 46 10.37 3.78 11.37
C LEU A 46 9.02 3.46 11.99
N SER A 47 8.36 4.46 12.54
CA SER A 47 7.09 4.34 13.26
C SER A 47 6.05 5.34 12.78
N GLY A 48 4.86 5.32 13.40
CA GLY A 48 3.77 6.21 13.04
C GLY A 48 3.07 5.80 11.75
N SER A 49 2.32 6.73 11.15
CA SER A 49 1.54 6.48 9.95
C SER A 49 2.34 6.78 8.67
N ILE A 50 2.12 5.97 7.64
CA ILE A 50 2.58 6.28 6.28
C ILE A 50 1.78 7.48 5.78
N PRO A 51 2.42 8.59 5.38
CA PRO A 51 1.70 9.76 4.88
C PRO A 51 1.09 9.56 3.49
N GLY A 52 0.15 10.42 3.11
CA GLY A 52 -0.49 10.39 1.79
C GLY A 52 0.40 10.87 0.64
N PHE A 53 1.53 11.48 0.94
CA PHE A 53 2.54 11.97 -0.03
C PHE A 53 1.99 13.00 -1.03
N LYS A 54 1.31 14.01 -0.51
CA LYS A 54 0.73 15.09 -1.32
C LYS A 54 1.75 15.72 -2.30
N ASN A 55 1.33 15.84 -3.56
CA ASN A 55 2.12 16.46 -4.65
C ASN A 55 3.34 15.65 -5.11
N LEU A 56 3.55 14.41 -4.66
CA LEU A 56 4.62 13.54 -5.18
C LEU A 56 4.20 12.89 -6.50
N ASN A 57 3.87 13.69 -7.49
CA ASN A 57 3.37 13.22 -8.78
C ASN A 57 4.38 12.32 -9.56
N ASN A 58 5.67 12.40 -9.23
CA ASN A 58 6.72 11.59 -9.84
C ASN A 58 6.98 10.28 -9.10
N LEU A 59 6.44 10.07 -7.90
CA LEU A 59 6.68 8.88 -7.10
C LEU A 59 6.18 7.64 -7.83
N ARG A 60 7.08 6.69 -8.04
CA ARG A 60 6.81 5.45 -8.76
C ARG A 60 7.00 4.21 -7.92
N PHE A 61 7.95 4.22 -7.02
CA PHE A 61 8.31 3.07 -6.21
C PHE A 61 8.43 3.45 -4.74
N LEU A 62 7.67 2.76 -3.89
CA LEU A 62 7.65 2.96 -2.44
C LEU A 62 7.84 1.62 -1.73
N TYR A 63 8.94 1.48 -1.00
CA TYR A 63 9.31 0.28 -0.25
C TYR A 63 9.50 0.62 1.23
N LEU A 64 8.60 0.12 2.08
CA LEU A 64 8.52 0.42 3.52
C LEU A 64 8.49 -0.84 4.38
N GLN A 65 8.72 -2.02 3.81
CA GLN A 65 8.62 -3.28 4.52
C GLN A 65 9.60 -3.40 5.68
N ASN A 66 9.21 -4.19 6.70
CA ASN A 66 10.02 -4.46 7.88
C ASN A 66 10.40 -3.18 8.64
N ASN A 67 9.39 -2.48 9.13
CA ASN A 67 9.45 -1.33 10.01
C ASN A 67 8.43 -1.48 11.17
N ASN A 68 8.22 -0.44 11.95
CA ASN A 68 7.25 -0.39 13.07
C ASN A 68 6.05 0.53 12.75
N LEU A 69 5.66 0.64 11.48
CA LEU A 69 4.59 1.53 11.03
C LEU A 69 3.23 1.04 11.55
N THR A 70 2.39 1.98 12.03
CA THR A 70 1.14 1.66 12.71
C THR A 70 -0.12 2.08 11.97
N GLY A 71 0.00 2.91 10.93
CA GLY A 71 -1.13 3.39 10.14
C GLY A 71 -0.76 3.69 8.69
N ILE A 72 -1.79 3.93 7.88
CA ILE A 72 -1.66 4.42 6.50
C ILE A 72 -2.68 5.56 6.32
N SER A 73 -2.21 6.74 5.94
CA SER A 73 -3.08 7.79 5.42
C SER A 73 -3.53 7.43 4.00
N GLU A 74 -4.69 7.89 3.60
CA GLU A 74 -5.11 7.73 2.21
C GLU A 74 -4.04 8.33 1.28
N PRO A 75 -3.56 7.60 0.27
CA PRO A 75 -2.66 8.18 -0.72
C PRO A 75 -3.35 9.35 -1.41
N ASP A 76 -2.71 10.50 -1.38
CA ASP A 76 -3.12 11.60 -2.25
C ASP A 76 -3.02 11.17 -3.72
N SER A 77 -3.36 12.03 -4.65
CA SER A 77 -3.19 11.67 -6.06
C SER A 77 -1.72 11.36 -6.37
N LEU A 78 -1.40 10.07 -6.54
CA LEU A 78 -0.09 9.54 -6.93
C LEU A 78 -0.18 8.91 -8.33
N PRO A 79 -0.34 9.72 -9.37
CA PRO A 79 -0.76 9.27 -10.70
C PRO A 79 0.25 8.32 -11.38
N ASN A 80 1.50 8.36 -10.96
CA ASN A 80 2.57 7.54 -11.52
C ASN A 80 3.02 6.38 -10.61
N LEU A 81 2.38 6.16 -9.45
CA LEU A 81 2.77 5.10 -8.53
C LEU A 81 2.57 3.71 -9.15
N HIS A 82 3.63 2.90 -9.22
CA HIS A 82 3.62 1.53 -9.74
C HIS A 82 3.68 0.49 -8.64
N THR A 83 4.43 0.76 -7.59
CA THR A 83 4.69 -0.20 -6.52
C THR A 83 4.51 0.45 -5.16
N TYR A 84 3.65 -0.14 -4.34
CA TYR A 84 3.44 0.23 -2.94
C TYR A 84 3.64 -1.01 -2.08
N GLN A 85 4.70 -1.05 -1.28
CA GLN A 85 5.03 -2.18 -0.42
C GLN A 85 5.26 -1.74 1.02
N ALA A 86 4.41 -2.19 1.93
CA ALA A 86 4.56 -2.01 3.36
C ALA A 86 4.25 -3.31 4.17
N PRO A 87 4.69 -4.50 3.70
CA PRO A 87 4.48 -5.71 4.48
C PRO A 87 5.35 -5.75 5.73
N ASN A 88 4.98 -6.61 6.68
CA ASN A 88 5.71 -6.82 7.94
C ASN A 88 5.85 -5.50 8.72
N ASN A 89 4.71 -4.90 9.03
CA ASN A 89 4.56 -3.73 9.89
C ASN A 89 3.46 -4.00 10.96
N GLN A 90 3.00 -2.97 11.64
CA GLN A 90 1.94 -3.04 12.66
C GLN A 90 0.72 -2.21 12.25
N ILE A 91 0.47 -2.08 10.95
CA ILE A 91 -0.55 -1.19 10.38
C ILE A 91 -1.94 -1.71 10.74
N THR A 92 -2.74 -0.86 11.37
CA THR A 92 -4.11 -1.14 11.80
C THR A 92 -5.14 -0.36 10.98
N GLY A 93 -6.42 -0.65 11.21
CA GLY A 93 -7.53 0.10 10.63
C GLY A 93 -7.92 -0.33 9.23
N GLN A 94 -8.41 0.61 8.45
CA GLN A 94 -8.96 0.37 7.13
C GLN A 94 -7.88 0.41 6.04
N ILE A 95 -8.00 -0.45 5.02
CA ILE A 95 -7.23 -0.32 3.77
C ILE A 95 -7.62 1.01 3.11
N PRO A 96 -6.64 1.89 2.81
CA PRO A 96 -6.93 3.21 2.26
C PRO A 96 -7.45 3.15 0.82
N ASP A 97 -8.05 4.25 0.37
CA ASP A 97 -8.52 4.43 -0.99
C ASP A 97 -7.34 4.65 -1.96
N PHE A 98 -7.14 3.73 -2.89
CA PHE A 98 -6.10 3.81 -3.92
C PHE A 98 -6.60 4.31 -5.27
N THR A 99 -7.82 4.85 -5.37
CA THR A 99 -8.37 5.36 -6.64
C THR A 99 -7.55 6.51 -7.25
N GLY A 100 -6.76 7.21 -6.42
CA GLY A 100 -5.76 8.21 -6.85
C GLY A 100 -4.49 7.62 -7.45
N CYS A 101 -4.35 6.28 -7.55
CA CYS A 101 -3.14 5.59 -8.01
C CYS A 101 -3.39 4.72 -9.26
N PRO A 102 -3.86 5.28 -10.41
CA PRO A 102 -4.33 4.51 -11.57
C PRO A 102 -3.23 3.70 -12.28
N GLN A 103 -1.96 3.97 -12.02
CA GLN A 103 -0.83 3.22 -12.57
C GLN A 103 -0.31 2.12 -11.63
N LEU A 104 -0.96 1.91 -10.46
CA LEU A 104 -0.50 0.92 -9.48
C LEU A 104 -0.56 -0.50 -10.07
N ARG A 105 0.57 -1.22 -9.97
CA ARG A 105 0.77 -2.58 -10.48
C ARG A 105 0.97 -3.61 -9.39
N SER A 106 1.60 -3.20 -8.30
CA SER A 106 1.90 -4.08 -7.17
C SER A 106 1.53 -3.40 -5.85
N LEU A 107 0.66 -4.02 -5.08
CA LEU A 107 0.26 -3.61 -3.74
C LEU A 107 0.52 -4.76 -2.76
N THR A 108 1.38 -4.55 -1.78
CA THR A 108 1.65 -5.54 -0.73
C THR A 108 1.52 -4.92 0.66
N LEU A 109 0.54 -5.38 1.42
CA LEU A 109 0.27 -4.99 2.80
C LEU A 109 0.20 -6.22 3.74
N ARG A 110 0.77 -7.35 3.33
CA ARG A 110 0.75 -8.60 4.11
C ARG A 110 1.42 -8.43 5.48
N ASN A 111 1.08 -9.31 6.41
CA ASN A 111 1.63 -9.29 7.78
C ASN A 111 1.48 -7.90 8.42
N ASN A 112 0.24 -7.45 8.54
CA ASN A 112 -0.20 -6.26 9.24
C ASN A 112 -1.44 -6.59 10.10
N GLN A 113 -2.15 -5.58 10.59
CA GLN A 113 -3.32 -5.71 11.45
C GLN A 113 -4.53 -4.97 10.84
N LEU A 114 -4.65 -4.92 9.51
CA LEU A 114 -5.75 -4.26 8.81
C LEU A 114 -7.07 -4.99 9.09
N THR A 115 -8.12 -4.24 9.39
CA THR A 115 -9.40 -4.77 9.90
C THR A 115 -10.60 -4.53 8.99
N SER A 116 -10.48 -3.69 7.98
CA SER A 116 -11.60 -3.38 7.09
C SER A 116 -11.17 -2.92 5.71
N TYR A 117 -12.11 -2.98 4.78
CA TYR A 117 -11.97 -2.52 3.40
C TYR A 117 -13.08 -1.51 3.06
N LYS A 118 -12.72 -0.38 2.46
CA LYS A 118 -13.69 0.59 1.94
C LYS A 118 -14.10 0.17 0.53
N VAL A 119 -15.37 -0.13 0.32
CA VAL A 119 -15.92 -0.44 -1.02
C VAL A 119 -15.57 0.68 -1.99
N GLY A 120 -15.07 0.32 -3.16
CA GLY A 120 -14.61 1.27 -4.18
C GLY A 120 -13.13 1.63 -4.09
N ALA A 121 -12.43 1.29 -3.00
CA ALA A 121 -11.03 1.68 -2.81
C ALA A 121 -10.08 1.13 -3.88
N PHE A 122 -10.44 0.03 -4.55
CA PHE A 122 -9.67 -0.55 -5.66
C PHE A 122 -10.35 -0.37 -7.02
N ALA A 123 -11.47 0.38 -7.10
CA ALA A 123 -12.30 0.49 -8.30
C ALA A 123 -11.60 1.15 -9.52
N LYS A 124 -10.44 1.78 -9.34
CA LYS A 124 -9.67 2.40 -10.44
C LYS A 124 -8.28 1.80 -10.63
N LEU A 125 -8.02 0.63 -10.05
CA LEU A 125 -6.74 -0.06 -10.19
C LEU A 125 -6.65 -0.86 -11.50
N TYR A 126 -6.84 -0.19 -12.62
CA TYR A 126 -6.89 -0.82 -13.95
C TYR A 126 -5.58 -1.50 -14.38
N ARG A 127 -4.47 -1.22 -13.71
CA ARG A 127 -3.14 -1.76 -14.04
C ARG A 127 -2.58 -2.72 -13.02
N ILE A 128 -3.35 -3.03 -11.97
CA ILE A 128 -2.91 -3.93 -10.92
C ILE A 128 -2.62 -5.34 -11.48
N ASN A 129 -1.48 -5.90 -11.11
CA ASN A 129 -1.05 -7.24 -11.47
C ASN A 129 -0.88 -8.14 -10.25
N PHE A 130 -0.58 -7.53 -9.10
CA PHE A 130 -0.28 -8.25 -7.89
C PHE A 130 -0.83 -7.53 -6.66
N ILE A 131 -1.62 -8.26 -5.86
CA ILE A 131 -2.11 -7.82 -4.54
C ILE A 131 -1.79 -8.91 -3.53
N ASP A 132 -1.12 -8.54 -2.43
CA ASP A 132 -0.89 -9.43 -1.30
C ASP A 132 -1.34 -8.78 0.01
N LEU A 133 -2.47 -9.24 0.55
CA LEU A 133 -3.09 -8.78 1.80
C LEU A 133 -3.14 -9.90 2.86
N LYS A 134 -2.44 -11.01 2.65
CA LYS A 134 -2.47 -12.15 3.59
C LYS A 134 -1.96 -11.77 4.98
N PHE A 135 -2.38 -12.52 5.98
CA PHE A 135 -2.02 -12.27 7.38
C PHE A 135 -2.40 -10.85 7.84
N ASN A 136 -3.67 -10.51 7.66
CA ASN A 136 -4.37 -9.36 8.21
C ASN A 136 -5.62 -9.82 8.97
N ASN A 137 -6.50 -8.90 9.34
CA ASN A 137 -7.71 -9.15 10.12
C ASN A 137 -8.99 -8.81 9.33
N LEU A 138 -8.95 -8.93 8.00
CA LEU A 138 -10.10 -8.64 7.13
C LEU A 138 -11.21 -9.68 7.30
N THR A 139 -12.46 -9.24 7.23
CA THR A 139 -13.63 -10.10 7.26
C THR A 139 -13.90 -10.75 5.91
N GLN A 140 -14.79 -11.77 5.88
CA GLN A 140 -15.27 -12.36 4.62
C GLN A 140 -15.88 -11.30 3.71
N THR A 141 -16.71 -10.41 4.25
CA THR A 141 -17.33 -9.31 3.49
C THR A 141 -16.30 -8.38 2.87
N ASP A 142 -15.21 -8.06 3.59
CA ASP A 142 -14.12 -7.25 3.02
C ASP A 142 -13.46 -7.94 1.83
N LEU A 143 -13.20 -9.24 1.94
CA LEU A 143 -12.60 -10.02 0.85
C LEU A 143 -13.48 -10.07 -0.38
N ASP A 144 -14.78 -10.28 -0.20
CA ASP A 144 -15.76 -10.30 -1.30
C ASP A 144 -15.84 -8.94 -1.99
N ASN A 145 -15.89 -7.85 -1.23
CA ASN A 145 -15.89 -6.48 -1.76
C ASN A 145 -14.61 -6.15 -2.53
N ILE A 146 -13.44 -6.59 -2.05
CA ILE A 146 -12.17 -6.45 -2.78
C ILE A 146 -12.27 -7.14 -4.16
N LEU A 147 -12.78 -8.36 -4.20
CA LEU A 147 -12.91 -9.11 -5.45
C LEU A 147 -13.91 -8.48 -6.40
N ILE A 148 -15.03 -7.95 -5.90
CA ILE A 148 -16.03 -7.23 -6.69
C ILE A 148 -15.42 -5.98 -7.33
N ASP A 149 -14.70 -5.16 -6.58
CA ASP A 149 -14.03 -3.97 -7.09
C ASP A 149 -13.01 -4.33 -8.18
N LEU A 150 -12.20 -5.34 -7.94
CA LEU A 150 -11.19 -5.79 -8.90
C LEU A 150 -11.82 -6.41 -10.15
N HIS A 151 -12.91 -7.19 -10.00
CA HIS A 151 -13.63 -7.76 -11.13
C HIS A 151 -14.21 -6.66 -12.04
N SER A 152 -14.80 -5.62 -11.47
CA SER A 152 -15.35 -4.51 -12.25
C SER A 152 -14.29 -3.77 -13.08
N ASN A 153 -13.02 -3.76 -12.64
CA ASN A 153 -11.91 -3.20 -13.40
C ASN A 153 -11.50 -4.05 -14.62
N TRP A 154 -11.84 -5.35 -14.65
CA TRP A 154 -11.30 -6.30 -15.63
C TRP A 154 -12.31 -6.76 -16.66
N LYS A 155 -13.61 -6.46 -16.50
CA LYS A 155 -14.68 -6.85 -17.45
C LYS A 155 -14.34 -6.52 -18.90
N ASP A 156 -13.68 -5.39 -19.13
CA ASP A 156 -13.43 -4.85 -20.46
C ASP A 156 -11.98 -4.99 -20.92
N VAL A 157 -11.11 -5.61 -20.12
CA VAL A 157 -9.68 -5.67 -20.42
C VAL A 157 -9.23 -7.13 -20.52
N LYS A 158 -8.98 -7.62 -21.75
CA LYS A 158 -8.28 -8.89 -21.97
C LYS A 158 -6.86 -8.80 -21.45
N ARG A 159 -6.66 -8.95 -20.14
CA ARG A 159 -5.34 -8.96 -19.50
C ARG A 159 -4.98 -10.36 -19.04
N GLY A 160 -3.68 -10.67 -19.14
CA GLY A 160 -3.11 -11.85 -18.46
C GLY A 160 -3.37 -11.80 -16.96
N GLY A 161 -3.36 -12.95 -16.31
CA GLY A 161 -3.82 -13.15 -14.94
C GLY A 161 -3.27 -12.16 -13.92
N VAL A 162 -4.14 -11.73 -13.02
CA VAL A 162 -3.79 -10.97 -11.82
C VAL A 162 -3.58 -11.95 -10.67
N SER A 163 -2.50 -11.81 -9.94
CA SER A 163 -2.24 -12.60 -8.74
C SER A 163 -2.79 -11.88 -7.52
N ILE A 164 -3.77 -12.50 -6.84
CA ILE A 164 -4.37 -11.98 -5.61
C ILE A 164 -4.13 -12.97 -4.49
N ASN A 165 -3.54 -12.52 -3.40
CA ASN A 165 -3.31 -13.31 -2.21
C ASN A 165 -4.05 -12.72 -1.00
N LEU A 166 -5.18 -13.33 -0.65
CA LEU A 166 -6.06 -12.90 0.46
C LEU A 166 -6.09 -13.94 1.60
N LYS A 167 -5.19 -14.92 1.61
CA LYS A 167 -5.19 -16.03 2.56
C LYS A 167 -4.85 -15.60 3.99
N ASN A 168 -5.24 -16.46 4.94
CA ASN A 168 -4.82 -16.38 6.34
C ASN A 168 -5.11 -15.03 7.01
N GLN A 169 -6.37 -14.61 6.97
CA GLN A 169 -6.84 -13.53 7.84
C GLN A 169 -6.94 -14.08 9.27
N ILE A 170 -6.35 -13.37 10.24
CA ILE A 170 -6.04 -13.92 11.57
C ILE A 170 -7.27 -13.94 12.50
N ASN A 171 -8.28 -13.13 12.24
CA ASN A 171 -9.48 -13.09 13.06
C ASN A 171 -10.37 -14.32 12.83
N ASN A 172 -10.49 -15.17 13.82
CA ASN A 172 -11.44 -16.28 13.98
C ASN A 172 -10.98 -17.71 13.77
N ASN A 173 -9.72 -18.06 13.83
CA ASN A 173 -9.27 -19.47 13.65
C ASN A 173 -9.85 -20.20 12.42
N ALA A 174 -10.54 -19.50 11.53
CA ALA A 174 -11.10 -20.02 10.30
C ALA A 174 -10.26 -19.50 9.11
N ILE A 175 -9.94 -20.38 8.19
CA ILE A 175 -9.40 -19.98 6.89
C ILE A 175 -10.54 -19.30 6.14
N ILE A 176 -10.55 -17.97 6.12
CA ILE A 176 -11.50 -17.20 5.33
C ILE A 176 -11.11 -17.35 3.86
N ARG A 177 -12.06 -17.78 3.05
CA ARG A 177 -11.91 -17.86 1.59
C ARG A 177 -12.95 -16.95 0.96
N PRO A 178 -12.60 -16.25 -0.12
CA PRO A 178 -13.61 -15.49 -0.89
C PRO A 178 -14.76 -16.40 -1.27
N THR A 179 -15.99 -15.90 -1.18
CA THR A 179 -17.19 -16.63 -1.58
C THR A 179 -17.32 -16.63 -3.11
N GLU A 180 -18.16 -17.51 -3.65
CA GLU A 180 -18.41 -17.55 -5.09
C GLU A 180 -19.02 -16.23 -5.60
N ALA A 181 -19.74 -15.48 -4.76
CA ALA A 181 -20.27 -14.16 -5.10
C ALA A 181 -19.18 -13.13 -5.45
N GLY A 182 -18.00 -13.28 -4.86
CA GLY A 182 -16.83 -12.44 -5.19
C GLY A 182 -16.15 -12.79 -6.51
N TYR A 183 -16.58 -13.88 -7.18
CA TYR A 183 -16.06 -14.30 -8.50
C TYR A 183 -17.09 -14.14 -9.63
N ALA A 184 -18.31 -13.70 -9.33
CA ALA A 184 -19.40 -13.57 -10.28
C ALA A 184 -19.26 -12.35 -11.21
#